data_482132269f667c7a1b1f0d29845a1b83
#
_entry.id   482132269f667c7a1b1f0d29845a1b83
#
_cell.length_a   1.000
_cell.length_b   1.000
_cell.length_c   1.000
_cell.angle_alpha   90.00
_cell.angle_beta   90.00
_cell.angle_gamma   90.00
#
_symmetry.space_group_name_H-M   'P 1'
#
loop_
_entity.id
_entity.type
_entity.pdbx_description
1 polymer ?
#
loop_
_entity_poly.entity_id
_entity_poly.type
_entity_poly.pdbx_seq_one_letter_code
_entity_poly.pdbx_strand_id
1 'polypeptide(L)'
;MQRWNDKIRPVDLRELDKQAHKMIVAYFLAKFEESKDGFDWLEIIEGGLFEFLQRLVITDLKPQIFDRIKQDRTKYDQLNVWVFYRLEPIISLLGEEFCIKFRTYFTSTDNTLNKRILSAAHFYATRWEFNIIERANPQGYEIADIRSHLQEKLERYYDLTGIQQLALYEKYRNFVDLCGQLRFQHRWGHITMVPHTSVLGHMLTVAILSYLFTVEIQGHTKRRVNNYLTGLFHDLPEVLTRDIISPVKRSIEGLDELIKLYEKEQMEKEVYGSIPIEWHNEMRMFTENEFLSIAVVNEKITQVDSDTISEKFNNDIHNPRDGEIVKASDDLAALVEAYVAIGNGIKSKDLDDSRRSIKEKYRDRKIGGINFGAIMEEF
;
A
#
# COMPACT_ATOMS: atom_id res chain seq x y z
N MET A 1 -1.99 -15.06 1.18
CA MET A 1 -2.25 -15.94 0.01
C MET A 1 -1.00 -15.94 -0.88
N GLN A 2 -0.51 -17.14 -1.22
CA GLN A 2 0.64 -17.35 -2.11
C GLN A 2 0.21 -17.17 -3.57
N ARG A 3 1.12 -16.65 -4.40
CA ARG A 3 0.95 -16.47 -5.84
C ARG A 3 1.86 -17.41 -6.62
N TRP A 4 1.56 -17.66 -7.89
CA TRP A 4 2.34 -18.54 -8.77
C TRP A 4 2.51 -19.96 -8.22
N ASN A 5 1.45 -20.52 -7.62
CA ASN A 5 1.49 -21.83 -6.93
C ASN A 5 1.77 -23.02 -7.85
N ASP A 6 1.62 -22.84 -9.17
CA ASP A 6 1.84 -23.83 -10.21
C ASP A 6 3.21 -23.69 -10.93
N LYS A 7 4.10 -22.83 -10.42
CA LYS A 7 5.43 -22.56 -11.00
C LYS A 7 6.53 -22.73 -9.94
N ILE A 8 7.76 -22.98 -10.40
CA ILE A 8 8.94 -22.90 -9.52
C ILE A 8 9.12 -21.43 -9.12
N ARG A 9 9.21 -21.21 -7.82
CA ARG A 9 9.39 -19.88 -7.22
C ARG A 9 10.70 -19.85 -6.44
N PRO A 10 11.64 -18.97 -6.79
CA PRO A 10 12.88 -18.81 -6.01
C PRO A 10 12.65 -18.16 -4.65
N VAL A 11 11.53 -17.45 -4.49
CA VAL A 11 11.10 -16.74 -3.27
C VAL A 11 9.58 -16.82 -3.12
N ASP A 12 9.07 -16.59 -1.91
CA ASP A 12 7.64 -16.42 -1.69
C ASP A 12 7.13 -15.15 -2.36
N LEU A 13 6.10 -15.30 -3.18
CA LEU A 13 5.37 -14.20 -3.82
C LEU A 13 3.95 -14.18 -3.26
N ARG A 14 3.59 -13.10 -2.57
CA ARG A 14 2.32 -12.98 -1.85
C ARG A 14 1.41 -11.95 -2.49
N GLU A 15 0.10 -12.18 -2.31
CA GLU A 15 -0.89 -11.26 -2.86
C GLU A 15 -0.80 -9.87 -2.25
N LEU A 16 -0.54 -9.76 -0.94
CA LEU A 16 -0.41 -8.46 -0.26
C LEU A 16 0.73 -7.64 -0.87
N ASP A 17 1.91 -8.26 -1.10
CA ASP A 17 3.06 -7.60 -1.72
C ASP A 17 2.78 -7.17 -3.16
N LYS A 18 2.06 -8.01 -3.91
CA LYS A 18 1.65 -7.67 -5.27
C LYS A 18 0.69 -6.49 -5.29
N GLN A 19 -0.27 -6.43 -4.38
CA GLN A 19 -1.19 -5.31 -4.29
C GLN A 19 -0.49 -4.03 -3.84
N ALA A 20 0.45 -4.11 -2.89
CA ALA A 20 1.29 -2.99 -2.50
C ALA A 20 2.08 -2.43 -3.70
N HIS A 21 2.79 -3.30 -4.41
CA HIS A 21 3.53 -2.90 -5.61
C HIS A 21 2.62 -2.32 -6.71
N LYS A 22 1.43 -2.92 -6.91
CA LYS A 22 0.40 -2.38 -7.82
C LYS A 22 0.03 -0.95 -7.44
N MET A 23 -0.17 -0.65 -6.14
CA MET A 23 -0.56 0.70 -5.71
C MET A 23 0.57 1.71 -5.85
N ILE A 24 1.84 1.30 -5.65
CA ILE A 24 3.01 2.14 -5.94
C ILE A 24 3.13 2.42 -7.45
N VAL A 25 2.94 1.41 -8.29
CA VAL A 25 2.89 1.61 -9.76
C VAL A 25 1.72 2.50 -10.14
N ALA A 26 0.54 2.31 -9.51
CA ALA A 26 -0.63 3.17 -9.76
C ALA A 26 -0.34 4.63 -9.36
N TYR A 27 0.33 4.88 -8.23
CA TYR A 27 0.80 6.22 -7.87
C TYR A 27 1.68 6.81 -8.97
N PHE A 28 2.70 6.07 -9.42
CA PHE A 28 3.60 6.53 -10.47
C PHE A 28 2.86 6.87 -11.77
N LEU A 29 1.95 6.00 -12.22
CA LEU A 29 1.16 6.24 -13.43
C LEU A 29 0.21 7.44 -13.26
N ALA A 30 -0.47 7.50 -12.11
CA ALA A 30 -1.43 8.55 -11.77
C ALA A 30 -0.80 9.95 -11.78
N LYS A 31 0.42 10.08 -11.27
CA LYS A 31 1.16 11.36 -11.28
C LYS A 31 1.36 11.95 -12.66
N PHE A 32 1.47 11.16 -13.71
CA PHE A 32 1.55 11.63 -15.10
C PHE A 32 0.17 11.96 -15.70
N GLU A 33 -0.90 11.54 -15.06
CA GLU A 33 -2.27 11.71 -15.52
C GLU A 33 -3.08 12.72 -14.70
N GLU A 34 -2.50 13.27 -13.61
CA GLU A 34 -3.18 14.12 -12.61
C GLU A 34 -3.90 15.33 -13.20
N SER A 35 -3.39 15.87 -14.31
CA SER A 35 -3.98 17.04 -14.97
C SER A 35 -5.09 16.72 -15.97
N LYS A 36 -5.38 15.44 -16.21
CA LYS A 36 -6.39 15.04 -17.19
C LYS A 36 -7.80 15.09 -16.60
N ASP A 37 -8.77 15.40 -17.45
CA ASP A 37 -10.19 15.37 -17.09
C ASP A 37 -10.61 13.97 -16.60
N GLY A 38 -11.40 13.93 -15.53
CA GLY A 38 -11.89 12.70 -14.92
C GLY A 38 -10.88 11.97 -14.05
N PHE A 39 -9.74 12.60 -13.76
CA PHE A 39 -8.78 12.07 -12.79
C PHE A 39 -9.27 12.27 -11.34
N ASP A 40 -9.19 11.23 -10.52
CA ASP A 40 -9.53 11.28 -9.10
C ASP A 40 -8.67 10.30 -8.28
N TRP A 41 -7.91 10.83 -7.32
CA TRP A 41 -7.09 10.03 -6.41
C TRP A 41 -7.92 9.08 -5.52
N LEU A 42 -9.11 9.52 -5.06
CA LEU A 42 -9.95 8.65 -4.24
C LEU A 42 -10.47 7.46 -5.03
N GLU A 43 -10.86 7.64 -6.29
CA GLU A 43 -11.27 6.51 -7.14
C GLU A 43 -10.13 5.50 -7.34
N ILE A 44 -8.87 5.96 -7.42
CA ILE A 44 -7.70 5.07 -7.54
C ILE A 44 -7.47 4.32 -6.22
N ILE A 45 -7.50 5.00 -5.07
CA ILE A 45 -7.29 4.40 -3.76
C ILE A 45 -8.41 3.41 -3.43
N GLU A 46 -9.67 3.86 -3.52
CA GLU A 46 -10.85 3.04 -3.25
C GLU A 46 -10.94 1.86 -4.23
N GLY A 47 -10.72 2.09 -5.52
CA GLY A 47 -10.70 1.03 -6.53
C GLY A 47 -9.62 -0.02 -6.26
N GLY A 48 -8.42 0.42 -5.86
CA GLY A 48 -7.34 -0.48 -5.45
C GLY A 48 -7.72 -1.33 -4.24
N LEU A 49 -8.35 -0.72 -3.22
CA LEU A 49 -8.86 -1.40 -2.04
C LEU A 49 -9.98 -2.39 -2.39
N PHE A 50 -10.95 -1.99 -3.24
CA PHE A 50 -12.06 -2.86 -3.65
C PHE A 50 -11.56 -4.08 -4.40
N GLU A 51 -10.64 -3.93 -5.34
CA GLU A 51 -10.03 -5.05 -6.07
C GLU A 51 -9.23 -5.97 -5.12
N PHE A 52 -8.57 -5.43 -4.11
CA PHE A 52 -7.88 -6.23 -3.11
C PHE A 52 -8.87 -7.03 -2.25
N LEU A 53 -9.93 -6.41 -1.74
CA LEU A 53 -10.99 -7.08 -0.97
C LEU A 53 -11.68 -8.17 -1.81
N GLN A 54 -12.02 -7.89 -3.07
CA GLN A 54 -12.56 -8.90 -3.99
C GLN A 54 -11.61 -10.09 -4.09
N ARG A 55 -10.31 -9.83 -4.28
CA ARG A 55 -9.29 -10.87 -4.41
C ARG A 55 -9.14 -11.74 -3.17
N LEU A 56 -9.28 -11.17 -1.98
CA LEU A 56 -9.24 -11.92 -0.71
C LEU A 56 -10.39 -12.93 -0.60
N VAL A 57 -11.57 -12.56 -1.08
CA VAL A 57 -12.76 -13.43 -1.06
C VAL A 57 -12.71 -14.52 -2.14
N ILE A 58 -12.31 -14.14 -3.37
CA ILE A 58 -12.21 -15.07 -4.51
C ILE A 58 -11.07 -16.08 -4.34
N THR A 59 -10.03 -15.68 -3.59
CA THR A 59 -8.84 -16.50 -3.32
C THR A 59 -8.04 -16.87 -4.58
N ASP A 60 -7.53 -18.11 -4.68
CA ASP A 60 -6.60 -18.56 -5.71
C ASP A 60 -7.32 -19.07 -6.97
N LEU A 61 -8.01 -18.19 -7.66
CA LEU A 61 -8.63 -18.51 -8.95
C LEU A 61 -7.62 -18.28 -10.09
N LYS A 62 -7.45 -19.29 -10.96
CA LYS A 62 -6.53 -19.19 -12.10
C LYS A 62 -6.92 -18.00 -13.01
N PRO A 63 -5.97 -17.14 -13.42
CA PRO A 63 -6.28 -15.91 -14.18
C PRO A 63 -7.11 -16.14 -15.44
N GLN A 64 -6.85 -17.21 -16.19
CA GLN A 64 -7.60 -17.55 -17.40
C GLN A 64 -9.08 -17.86 -17.11
N ILE A 65 -9.37 -18.48 -15.96
CA ILE A 65 -10.76 -18.74 -15.52
C ILE A 65 -11.42 -17.42 -15.15
N PHE A 66 -10.72 -16.57 -14.41
CA PHE A 66 -11.26 -15.26 -14.00
C PHE A 66 -11.52 -14.35 -15.21
N ASP A 67 -10.63 -14.35 -16.23
CA ASP A 67 -10.85 -13.62 -17.47
C ASP A 67 -12.10 -14.11 -18.24
N ARG A 68 -12.35 -15.45 -18.26
CA ARG A 68 -13.58 -16.01 -18.84
C ARG A 68 -14.83 -15.57 -18.07
N ILE A 69 -14.76 -15.56 -16.73
CA ILE A 69 -15.88 -15.06 -15.90
C ILE A 69 -16.16 -13.60 -16.21
N LYS A 70 -15.11 -12.75 -16.33
CA LYS A 70 -15.25 -11.32 -16.68
C LYS A 70 -15.88 -11.10 -18.06
N GLN A 71 -15.65 -12.00 -19.03
CA GLN A 71 -16.27 -11.95 -20.37
C GLN A 71 -17.77 -12.28 -20.34
N ASP A 72 -18.21 -13.12 -19.38
CA ASP A 72 -19.64 -13.40 -19.14
C ASP A 72 -20.18 -12.45 -18.08
N ARG A 73 -20.77 -11.34 -18.53
CA ARG A 73 -21.24 -10.27 -17.66
C ARG A 73 -22.17 -10.79 -16.55
N THR A 74 -23.09 -11.68 -16.88
CA THR A 74 -24.05 -12.24 -15.91
C THR A 74 -23.32 -12.99 -14.80
N LYS A 75 -22.36 -13.85 -15.15
CA LYS A 75 -21.56 -14.58 -14.15
C LYS A 75 -20.66 -13.65 -13.33
N TYR A 76 -20.10 -12.64 -13.95
CA TYR A 76 -19.27 -11.67 -13.24
C TYR A 76 -20.08 -10.86 -12.23
N ASP A 77 -21.30 -10.43 -12.58
CA ASP A 77 -22.19 -9.71 -11.68
C ASP A 77 -22.63 -10.62 -10.52
N GLN A 78 -22.99 -11.87 -10.79
CA GLN A 78 -23.34 -12.86 -9.74
C GLN A 78 -22.16 -13.10 -8.79
N LEU A 79 -20.94 -13.21 -9.31
CA LEU A 79 -19.73 -13.36 -8.50
C LEU A 79 -19.53 -12.13 -7.59
N ASN A 80 -19.69 -10.92 -8.11
CA ASN A 80 -19.51 -9.70 -7.32
C ASN A 80 -20.61 -9.50 -6.27
N VAL A 81 -21.83 -9.90 -6.55
CA VAL A 81 -22.92 -9.96 -5.56
C VAL A 81 -22.56 -10.93 -4.43
N TRP A 82 -22.05 -12.11 -4.76
CA TRP A 82 -21.60 -13.08 -3.75
C TRP A 82 -20.41 -12.53 -2.93
N VAL A 83 -19.43 -11.90 -3.57
CA VAL A 83 -18.30 -11.26 -2.89
C VAL A 83 -18.80 -10.19 -1.92
N PHE A 84 -19.74 -9.34 -2.37
CA PHE A 84 -20.32 -8.31 -1.51
C PHE A 84 -20.96 -8.92 -0.25
N TYR A 85 -21.82 -9.93 -0.39
CA TYR A 85 -22.44 -10.58 0.78
C TYR A 85 -21.43 -11.20 1.75
N ARG A 86 -20.28 -11.65 1.26
CA ARG A 86 -19.20 -12.16 2.11
C ARG A 86 -18.48 -11.06 2.88
N LEU A 87 -18.39 -9.86 2.31
CA LEU A 87 -17.70 -8.71 2.90
C LEU A 87 -18.62 -7.78 3.69
N GLU A 88 -19.91 -7.78 3.39
CA GLU A 88 -20.89 -6.85 3.98
C GLU A 88 -20.84 -6.78 5.52
N PRO A 89 -20.70 -7.89 6.28
CA PRO A 89 -20.59 -7.81 7.74
C PRO A 89 -19.39 -6.99 8.24
N ILE A 90 -18.36 -6.83 7.40
CA ILE A 90 -17.13 -6.11 7.74
C ILE A 90 -17.19 -4.68 7.20
N ILE A 91 -17.51 -4.52 5.89
CA ILE A 91 -17.43 -3.20 5.24
C ILE A 91 -18.62 -2.31 5.58
N SER A 92 -19.75 -2.86 6.05
CA SER A 92 -20.90 -2.06 6.52
C SER A 92 -20.56 -1.17 7.73
N LEU A 93 -19.54 -1.52 8.50
CA LEU A 93 -19.01 -0.70 9.58
C LEU A 93 -18.45 0.64 9.07
N LEU A 94 -18.06 0.73 7.80
CA LEU A 94 -17.58 1.95 7.14
C LEU A 94 -18.70 2.82 6.56
N GLY A 95 -19.95 2.43 6.80
CA GLY A 95 -21.16 3.15 6.39
C GLY A 95 -21.72 2.71 5.03
N GLU A 96 -22.97 3.15 4.78
CA GLU A 96 -23.72 2.78 3.59
C GLU A 96 -23.08 3.31 2.29
N GLU A 97 -22.52 4.51 2.33
CA GLU A 97 -21.84 5.11 1.17
C GLU A 97 -20.68 4.25 0.68
N PHE A 98 -19.86 3.72 1.59
CA PHE A 98 -18.76 2.83 1.24
C PHE A 98 -19.26 1.53 0.60
N CYS A 99 -20.34 0.95 1.12
CA CYS A 99 -20.96 -0.25 0.56
C CYS A 99 -21.54 0.00 -0.84
N ILE A 100 -22.16 1.17 -1.08
CA ILE A 100 -22.67 1.56 -2.41
C ILE A 100 -21.51 1.72 -3.38
N LYS A 101 -20.44 2.44 -3.02
CA LYS A 101 -19.24 2.60 -3.85
C LYS A 101 -18.63 1.26 -4.22
N PHE A 102 -18.48 0.34 -3.25
CA PHE A 102 -17.95 -1.01 -3.50
C PHE A 102 -18.77 -1.75 -4.56
N ARG A 103 -20.10 -1.79 -4.42
CA ARG A 103 -20.98 -2.47 -5.40
C ARG A 103 -20.92 -1.80 -6.76
N THR A 104 -21.01 -0.48 -6.81
CA THR A 104 -21.00 0.31 -8.06
C THR A 104 -19.70 0.14 -8.83
N TYR A 105 -18.56 0.04 -8.13
CA TYR A 105 -17.24 -0.16 -8.75
C TYR A 105 -17.21 -1.38 -9.69
N PHE A 106 -17.81 -2.51 -9.29
CA PHE A 106 -17.81 -3.75 -10.08
C PHE A 106 -18.98 -3.86 -11.06
N THR A 107 -20.08 -3.16 -10.80
CA THR A 107 -21.24 -3.17 -11.67
C THR A 107 -21.17 -2.14 -12.80
N SER A 108 -20.41 -1.07 -12.63
CA SER A 108 -20.16 -0.09 -13.69
C SER A 108 -19.35 -0.70 -14.84
N THR A 109 -19.79 -0.46 -16.06
CA THR A 109 -19.08 -0.81 -17.31
C THR A 109 -18.13 0.29 -17.77
N ASP A 110 -18.09 1.42 -17.05
CA ASP A 110 -17.28 2.56 -17.42
C ASP A 110 -15.80 2.23 -17.32
N ASN A 111 -15.08 2.52 -18.38
CA ASN A 111 -13.63 2.37 -18.43
C ASN A 111 -12.97 3.73 -18.16
N THR A 112 -13.18 4.25 -16.92
CA THR A 112 -12.65 5.56 -16.52
C THR A 112 -11.12 5.58 -16.55
N LEU A 113 -10.53 6.78 -16.63
CA LEU A 113 -9.08 6.97 -16.56
C LEU A 113 -8.50 6.26 -15.30
N ASN A 114 -9.16 6.40 -14.17
CA ASN A 114 -8.73 5.83 -12.87
C ASN A 114 -8.73 4.29 -12.88
N LYS A 115 -9.77 3.65 -13.47
CA LYS A 115 -9.81 2.19 -13.67
C LYS A 115 -8.72 1.71 -14.63
N ARG A 116 -8.42 2.49 -15.68
CA ARG A 116 -7.35 2.17 -16.63
C ARG A 116 -5.97 2.25 -15.99
N ILE A 117 -5.72 3.26 -15.15
CA ILE A 117 -4.49 3.38 -14.35
C ILE A 117 -4.31 2.15 -13.44
N LEU A 118 -5.34 1.76 -12.70
CA LEU A 118 -5.31 0.57 -11.84
C LEU A 118 -5.07 -0.73 -12.61
N SER A 119 -5.70 -0.87 -13.77
CA SER A 119 -5.52 -2.05 -14.64
C SER A 119 -4.12 -2.11 -15.23
N ALA A 120 -3.58 -0.99 -15.70
CA ALA A 120 -2.19 -0.90 -16.19
C ALA A 120 -1.19 -1.25 -15.07
N ALA A 121 -1.38 -0.68 -13.89
CA ALA A 121 -0.57 -0.98 -12.71
C ALA A 121 -0.65 -2.46 -12.30
N HIS A 122 -1.82 -3.07 -12.38
CA HIS A 122 -2.02 -4.50 -12.14
C HIS A 122 -1.17 -5.36 -13.07
N PHE A 123 -1.23 -5.10 -14.38
CA PHE A 123 -0.47 -5.87 -15.36
C PHE A 123 1.03 -5.60 -15.25
N TYR A 124 1.44 -4.37 -14.97
CA TYR A 124 2.85 -4.04 -14.75
C TYR A 124 3.43 -4.76 -13.53
N ALA A 125 2.77 -4.70 -12.38
CA ALA A 125 3.20 -5.41 -11.18
C ALA A 125 3.19 -6.93 -11.36
N THR A 126 2.23 -7.48 -12.13
CA THR A 126 2.20 -8.91 -12.48
C THR A 126 3.36 -9.28 -13.42
N ARG A 127 3.67 -8.44 -14.42
CA ARG A 127 4.81 -8.63 -15.31
C ARG A 127 6.13 -8.58 -14.55
N TRP A 128 6.23 -7.71 -13.57
CA TRP A 128 7.42 -7.62 -12.71
C TRP A 128 7.66 -8.94 -11.94
N GLU A 129 6.63 -9.50 -11.32
CA GLU A 129 6.73 -10.84 -10.68
C GLU A 129 7.05 -11.92 -11.70
N PHE A 130 6.39 -11.88 -12.86
CA PHE A 130 6.61 -12.87 -13.91
C PHE A 130 8.07 -12.91 -14.39
N ASN A 131 8.77 -11.78 -14.42
CA ASN A 131 10.19 -11.74 -14.78
C ASN A 131 11.05 -12.61 -13.83
N ILE A 132 10.67 -12.73 -12.55
CA ILE A 132 11.33 -13.63 -11.58
C ILE A 132 10.96 -15.08 -11.87
N ILE A 133 9.68 -15.36 -12.09
CA ILE A 133 9.15 -16.69 -12.40
C ILE A 133 9.76 -17.22 -13.71
N GLU A 134 9.80 -16.40 -14.75
CA GLU A 134 10.32 -16.75 -16.06
C GLU A 134 11.79 -17.19 -15.99
N ARG A 135 12.62 -16.48 -15.22
CA ARG A 135 14.04 -16.85 -15.02
C ARG A 135 14.20 -18.19 -14.29
N ALA A 136 13.29 -18.51 -13.39
CA ALA A 136 13.28 -19.79 -12.67
C ALA A 136 12.67 -20.95 -13.48
N ASN A 137 11.91 -20.65 -14.55
CA ASN A 137 11.19 -21.64 -15.36
C ASN A 137 11.42 -21.40 -16.87
N PRO A 138 12.64 -21.34 -17.40
CA PRO A 138 12.93 -20.85 -18.76
C PRO A 138 12.25 -21.65 -19.87
N GLN A 139 11.94 -22.92 -19.64
CA GLN A 139 11.23 -23.82 -20.57
C GLN A 139 9.97 -24.42 -19.95
N GLY A 140 9.46 -23.75 -18.89
CA GLY A 140 8.29 -24.24 -18.16
C GLY A 140 7.00 -24.16 -18.98
N TYR A 141 6.05 -25.03 -18.62
CA TYR A 141 4.71 -25.05 -19.19
C TYR A 141 4.03 -23.67 -19.05
N GLU A 142 3.38 -23.20 -20.10
CA GLU A 142 2.69 -21.92 -20.20
C GLU A 142 3.58 -20.65 -20.12
N ILE A 143 4.90 -20.74 -19.94
CA ILE A 143 5.76 -19.53 -19.74
C ILE A 143 5.70 -18.60 -20.95
N ALA A 144 5.79 -19.13 -22.17
CA ALA A 144 5.71 -18.35 -23.40
C ALA A 144 4.33 -17.68 -23.58
N ASP A 145 3.27 -18.42 -23.26
CA ASP A 145 1.89 -17.92 -23.36
C ASP A 145 1.62 -16.81 -22.36
N ILE A 146 2.08 -16.97 -21.10
CA ILE A 146 1.96 -15.95 -20.06
C ILE A 146 2.72 -14.68 -20.47
N ARG A 147 3.95 -14.83 -21.02
CA ARG A 147 4.74 -13.69 -21.51
C ARG A 147 3.96 -12.90 -22.56
N SER A 148 3.47 -13.60 -23.60
CA SER A 148 2.72 -12.99 -24.69
C SER A 148 1.44 -12.32 -24.20
N HIS A 149 0.71 -12.99 -23.32
CA HIS A 149 -0.53 -12.46 -22.74
C HIS A 149 -0.28 -11.17 -21.91
N LEU A 150 0.73 -11.16 -21.04
CA LEU A 150 1.07 -9.98 -20.24
C LEU A 150 1.54 -8.81 -21.13
N GLN A 151 2.31 -9.10 -22.18
CA GLN A 151 2.74 -8.10 -23.15
C GLN A 151 1.53 -7.49 -23.87
N GLU A 152 0.65 -8.32 -24.43
CA GLU A 152 -0.59 -7.87 -25.11
C GLU A 152 -1.49 -7.03 -24.19
N LYS A 153 -1.62 -7.43 -22.93
CA LYS A 153 -2.41 -6.66 -21.93
C LYS A 153 -1.81 -5.29 -21.66
N LEU A 154 -0.49 -5.18 -21.51
CA LEU A 154 0.19 -3.90 -21.26
C LEU A 154 0.14 -2.97 -22.47
N GLU A 155 0.20 -3.50 -23.70
CA GLU A 155 0.12 -2.71 -24.93
C GLU A 155 -1.18 -1.90 -25.03
N ARG A 156 -2.27 -2.38 -24.43
CA ARG A 156 -3.56 -1.67 -24.38
C ARG A 156 -3.54 -0.37 -23.60
N TYR A 157 -2.47 -0.11 -22.84
CA TYR A 157 -2.31 1.05 -21.96
C TYR A 157 -1.15 1.96 -22.40
N TYR A 158 -0.59 1.75 -23.60
CA TYR A 158 0.51 2.60 -24.10
C TYR A 158 0.10 4.03 -24.41
N ASP A 159 -1.17 4.36 -24.39
CA ASP A 159 -1.68 5.73 -24.46
C ASP A 159 -1.59 6.46 -23.10
N LEU A 160 -1.38 5.75 -21.98
CA LEU A 160 -1.08 6.36 -20.69
C LEU A 160 0.35 6.89 -20.67
N THR A 161 0.50 8.16 -20.36
CA THR A 161 1.81 8.83 -20.29
C THR A 161 2.77 8.09 -19.38
N GLY A 162 2.32 7.69 -18.18
CA GLY A 162 3.14 6.96 -17.22
C GLY A 162 3.69 5.62 -17.76
N ILE A 163 2.92 4.88 -18.55
CA ILE A 163 3.39 3.64 -19.22
C ILE A 163 4.48 3.94 -20.24
N GLN A 164 4.31 5.00 -21.05
CA GLN A 164 5.35 5.44 -21.98
C GLN A 164 6.64 5.83 -21.23
N GLN A 165 6.52 6.55 -20.14
CA GLN A 165 7.66 6.96 -19.32
C GLN A 165 8.40 5.76 -18.75
N LEU A 166 7.71 4.74 -18.24
CA LEU A 166 8.32 3.48 -17.80
C LEU A 166 8.98 2.72 -18.95
N ALA A 167 8.44 2.78 -20.16
CA ALA A 167 9.05 2.12 -21.32
C ALA A 167 10.33 2.82 -21.78
N LEU A 168 10.38 4.15 -21.76
CA LEU A 168 11.45 4.95 -22.33
C LEU A 168 12.60 5.22 -21.35
N TYR A 169 12.31 5.42 -20.06
CA TYR A 169 13.31 5.90 -19.11
C TYR A 169 13.66 4.85 -18.05
N GLU A 170 14.91 4.41 -18.07
CA GLU A 170 15.45 3.43 -17.12
C GLU A 170 15.32 3.92 -15.67
N LYS A 171 15.59 5.20 -15.40
CA LYS A 171 15.48 5.77 -14.05
C LYS A 171 14.10 5.58 -13.42
N TYR A 172 13.02 5.69 -14.20
CA TYR A 172 11.65 5.47 -13.72
C TYR A 172 11.35 3.99 -13.45
N ARG A 173 11.89 3.10 -14.28
CA ARG A 173 11.85 1.65 -13.99
C ARG A 173 12.60 1.33 -12.71
N ASN A 174 13.77 1.95 -12.50
CA ASN A 174 14.58 1.75 -11.30
C ASN A 174 13.82 2.15 -10.04
N PHE A 175 13.06 3.26 -10.05
CA PHE A 175 12.19 3.63 -8.94
C PHE A 175 11.16 2.53 -8.61
N VAL A 176 10.43 2.07 -9.61
CA VAL A 176 9.40 1.03 -9.42
C VAL A 176 10.03 -0.30 -9.01
N ASP A 177 11.18 -0.66 -9.59
CA ASP A 177 11.95 -1.86 -9.24
C ASP A 177 12.46 -1.79 -7.80
N LEU A 178 13.01 -0.64 -7.39
CA LEU A 178 13.48 -0.41 -6.03
C LEU A 178 12.35 -0.62 -5.01
N CYS A 179 11.20 0.02 -5.23
CA CYS A 179 10.03 -0.19 -4.37
C CYS A 179 9.59 -1.66 -4.33
N GLY A 180 9.61 -2.34 -5.49
CA GLY A 180 9.25 -3.75 -5.59
C GLY A 180 10.14 -4.68 -4.77
N GLN A 181 11.40 -4.30 -4.52
CA GLN A 181 12.36 -5.10 -3.73
C GLN A 181 12.04 -5.16 -2.24
N LEU A 182 11.25 -4.22 -1.70
CA LEU A 182 10.81 -4.25 -0.30
C LEU A 182 10.02 -5.52 0.06
N ARG A 183 9.48 -6.25 -0.93
CA ARG A 183 8.84 -7.57 -0.69
C ARG A 183 9.81 -8.65 -0.21
N PHE A 184 11.11 -8.49 -0.48
CA PHE A 184 12.14 -9.45 -0.05
C PHE A 184 12.70 -9.14 1.34
N GLN A 185 12.39 -7.98 1.88
CA GLN A 185 12.78 -7.59 3.23
C GLN A 185 11.66 -8.04 4.18
N HIS A 186 12.03 -8.96 5.08
CA HIS A 186 11.10 -9.48 6.08
C HIS A 186 11.17 -8.63 7.33
N ARG A 187 10.03 -8.18 7.79
CA ARG A 187 9.89 -7.56 9.10
C ARG A 187 10.16 -8.60 10.19
N TRP A 188 10.59 -8.16 11.34
CA TRP A 188 10.96 -9.06 12.45
C TRP A 188 12.07 -10.06 12.05
N GLY A 189 13.04 -9.63 11.22
CA GLY A 189 14.07 -10.49 10.62
C GLY A 189 14.91 -11.34 11.59
N HIS A 190 14.88 -11.02 12.89
CA HIS A 190 15.54 -11.76 13.97
C HIS A 190 14.63 -12.80 14.64
N ILE A 191 13.34 -12.88 14.25
CA ILE A 191 12.34 -13.80 14.78
C ILE A 191 11.76 -14.63 13.66
N THR A 192 11.49 -15.92 13.92
CA THR A 192 10.69 -16.72 12.98
C THR A 192 9.22 -16.27 13.07
N MET A 193 8.71 -15.67 11.99
CA MET A 193 7.32 -15.22 11.91
C MET A 193 6.47 -16.20 11.10
N VAL A 194 5.24 -16.44 11.54
CA VAL A 194 4.24 -17.20 10.80
C VAL A 194 2.88 -16.49 10.90
N PRO A 195 2.38 -15.95 9.79
CA PRO A 195 3.03 -15.82 8.47
C PRO A 195 4.19 -14.82 8.48
N HIS A 196 5.12 -14.98 7.54
CA HIS A 196 6.11 -13.92 7.32
C HIS A 196 5.42 -12.67 6.78
N THR A 197 5.80 -11.49 7.25
CA THR A 197 5.40 -10.19 6.72
C THR A 197 6.60 -9.49 6.08
N SER A 198 6.39 -8.91 4.90
CA SER A 198 7.38 -8.09 4.22
C SER A 198 7.19 -6.61 4.58
N VAL A 199 8.23 -5.81 4.41
CA VAL A 199 8.12 -4.34 4.53
C VAL A 199 7.08 -3.82 3.52
N LEU A 200 7.10 -4.30 2.28
CA LEU A 200 6.14 -3.88 1.25
C LEU A 200 4.68 -4.17 1.62
N GLY A 201 4.41 -5.38 2.14
CA GLY A 201 3.06 -5.75 2.58
C GLY A 201 2.59 -4.94 3.79
N HIS A 202 3.49 -4.67 4.72
CA HIS A 202 3.23 -3.79 5.86
C HIS A 202 2.84 -2.37 5.41
N MET A 203 3.61 -1.76 4.51
CA MET A 203 3.32 -0.43 3.97
C MET A 203 1.88 -0.35 3.42
N LEU A 204 1.41 -1.35 2.67
CA LEU A 204 0.03 -1.37 2.20
C LEU A 204 -0.98 -1.51 3.35
N THR A 205 -0.67 -2.34 4.35
CA THR A 205 -1.54 -2.49 5.54
C THR A 205 -1.68 -1.16 6.26
N VAL A 206 -0.58 -0.44 6.49
CA VAL A 206 -0.58 0.89 7.10
C VAL A 206 -1.35 1.90 6.26
N ALA A 207 -1.16 1.88 4.93
CA ALA A 207 -1.89 2.75 4.00
C ALA A 207 -3.41 2.54 4.10
N ILE A 208 -3.86 1.27 4.07
CA ILE A 208 -5.28 0.92 4.17
C ILE A 208 -5.85 1.35 5.53
N LEU A 209 -5.17 1.04 6.63
CA LEU A 209 -5.62 1.44 7.98
C LEU A 209 -5.71 2.96 8.11
N SER A 210 -4.68 3.68 7.66
CA SER A 210 -4.65 5.15 7.69
C SER A 210 -5.80 5.74 6.87
N TYR A 211 -6.10 5.16 5.71
CA TYR A 211 -7.23 5.57 4.89
C TYR A 211 -8.57 5.33 5.63
N LEU A 212 -8.79 4.12 6.15
CA LEU A 212 -10.04 3.74 6.81
C LEU A 212 -10.29 4.57 8.07
N PHE A 213 -9.29 4.80 8.90
CA PHE A 213 -9.42 5.69 10.06
C PHE A 213 -9.71 7.13 9.64
N THR A 214 -9.13 7.59 8.54
CA THR A 214 -9.42 8.94 8.03
C THR A 214 -10.83 9.04 7.47
N VAL A 215 -11.39 7.97 6.90
CA VAL A 215 -12.81 7.89 6.49
C VAL A 215 -13.72 7.97 7.73
N GLU A 216 -13.41 7.20 8.77
CA GLU A 216 -14.19 7.15 10.02
C GLU A 216 -14.34 8.53 10.67
N ILE A 217 -13.26 9.32 10.68
CA ILE A 217 -13.28 10.69 11.22
C ILE A 217 -13.78 11.74 10.21
N GLN A 218 -14.39 11.31 9.12
CA GLN A 218 -14.89 12.18 8.05
C GLN A 218 -13.83 13.15 7.49
N GLY A 219 -12.58 12.64 7.37
CA GLY A 219 -11.46 13.40 6.80
C GLY A 219 -11.78 13.85 5.37
N HIS A 220 -11.40 15.08 5.01
CA HIS A 220 -11.56 15.63 3.67
C HIS A 220 -10.64 14.91 2.65
N THR A 221 -10.89 15.09 1.36
CA THR A 221 -10.23 14.37 0.26
C THR A 221 -8.71 14.36 0.39
N LYS A 222 -8.08 15.52 0.53
CA LYS A 222 -6.61 15.61 0.65
C LYS A 222 -6.07 14.89 1.90
N ARG A 223 -6.77 14.97 3.03
CA ARG A 223 -6.38 14.24 4.25
C ARG A 223 -6.38 12.74 4.03
N ARG A 224 -7.42 12.20 3.37
CA ARG A 224 -7.53 10.76 3.03
C ARG A 224 -6.40 10.33 2.10
N VAL A 225 -6.16 11.08 1.03
CA VAL A 225 -5.11 10.80 0.05
C VAL A 225 -3.72 10.87 0.70
N ASN A 226 -3.42 11.94 1.43
CA ASN A 226 -2.13 12.14 2.06
C ASN A 226 -1.83 11.06 3.12
N ASN A 227 -2.80 10.70 3.96
CA ASN A 227 -2.63 9.66 4.97
C ASN A 227 -2.41 8.28 4.32
N TYR A 228 -3.17 7.96 3.25
CA TYR A 228 -2.98 6.73 2.49
C TYR A 228 -1.58 6.68 1.86
N LEU A 229 -1.17 7.73 1.13
CA LEU A 229 0.12 7.77 0.45
C LEU A 229 1.28 7.81 1.44
N THR A 230 1.14 8.52 2.57
CA THR A 230 2.14 8.47 3.64
C THR A 230 2.28 7.03 4.15
N GLY A 231 1.19 6.34 4.47
CA GLY A 231 1.25 4.93 4.86
C GLY A 231 1.83 4.01 3.78
N LEU A 232 1.61 4.32 2.49
CA LEU A 232 2.16 3.53 1.38
C LEU A 232 3.67 3.73 1.17
N PHE A 233 4.24 4.85 1.62
CA PHE A 233 5.65 5.21 1.37
C PHE A 233 6.49 5.42 2.63
N HIS A 234 5.92 5.35 3.85
CA HIS A 234 6.62 5.69 5.09
C HIS A 234 7.92 4.89 5.33
N ASP A 235 7.94 3.61 4.98
CA ASP A 235 9.10 2.72 5.13
C ASP A 235 9.90 2.57 3.80
N LEU A 236 9.66 3.43 2.79
CA LEU A 236 10.44 3.37 1.55
C LEU A 236 11.96 3.51 1.79
N PRO A 237 12.45 4.33 2.72
CA PRO A 237 13.89 4.41 3.02
C PRO A 237 14.51 3.06 3.42
N GLU A 238 13.75 2.13 3.97
CA GLU A 238 14.27 0.82 4.38
C GLU A 238 14.79 -0.03 3.21
N VAL A 239 14.37 0.26 1.97
CA VAL A 239 14.94 -0.43 0.78
C VAL A 239 16.45 -0.17 0.64
N LEU A 240 16.95 0.92 1.21
CA LEU A 240 18.34 1.38 1.10
C LEU A 240 19.20 0.94 2.29
N THR A 241 18.60 0.72 3.46
CA THR A 241 19.29 0.41 4.72
C THR A 241 18.90 -0.93 5.32
N ARG A 242 17.85 -1.55 4.81
CA ARG A 242 17.11 -2.67 5.42
C ARG A 242 16.41 -2.26 6.72
N ASP A 243 15.49 -3.10 7.18
CA ASP A 243 14.79 -2.93 8.46
C ASP A 243 15.79 -3.14 9.62
N ILE A 244 16.34 -2.03 10.13
CA ILE A 244 17.26 -2.04 11.27
C ILE A 244 16.45 -1.90 12.54
N ILE A 245 16.45 -2.94 13.38
CA ILE A 245 15.66 -2.97 14.60
C ILE A 245 16.09 -1.89 15.60
N SER A 246 15.13 -1.31 16.34
CA SER A 246 15.34 -0.24 17.30
C SER A 246 16.44 -0.53 18.37
N PRO A 247 16.61 -1.75 18.91
CA PRO A 247 17.71 -2.06 19.82
C PRO A 247 19.10 -1.83 19.21
N VAL A 248 19.28 -2.11 17.91
CA VAL A 248 20.54 -1.87 17.20
C VAL A 248 20.77 -0.38 17.02
N LYS A 249 19.74 0.37 16.57
CA LYS A 249 19.82 1.84 16.41
C LYS A 249 20.25 2.54 17.71
N ARG A 250 19.86 2.00 18.87
CA ARG A 250 20.17 2.55 20.20
C ARG A 250 21.40 1.92 20.88
N SER A 251 22.09 0.98 20.23
CA SER A 251 23.20 0.23 20.84
C SER A 251 24.46 1.06 21.07
N ILE A 252 24.67 2.07 20.25
CA ILE A 252 25.85 2.95 20.26
C ILE A 252 25.38 4.40 20.11
N GLU A 253 25.95 5.30 20.89
CA GLU A 253 25.70 6.75 20.79
C GLU A 253 26.05 7.26 19.38
N GLY A 254 25.15 8.02 18.77
CA GLY A 254 25.32 8.58 17.41
C GLY A 254 25.04 7.62 16.25
N LEU A 255 24.73 6.33 16.52
CA LEU A 255 24.44 5.37 15.43
C LEU A 255 23.14 5.68 14.70
N ASP A 256 22.11 6.10 15.44
CA ASP A 256 20.82 6.48 14.83
C ASP A 256 20.98 7.70 13.89
N GLU A 257 21.76 8.70 14.29
CA GLU A 257 22.07 9.88 13.48
C GLU A 257 22.85 9.49 12.22
N LEU A 258 23.82 8.59 12.35
CA LEU A 258 24.61 8.11 11.20
C LEU A 258 23.72 7.36 10.20
N ILE A 259 22.82 6.50 10.68
CA ILE A 259 21.87 5.76 9.85
C ILE A 259 20.96 6.75 9.11
N LYS A 260 20.38 7.72 9.81
CA LYS A 260 19.51 8.74 9.21
C LYS A 260 20.23 9.60 8.17
N LEU A 261 21.50 9.96 8.43
CA LEU A 261 22.29 10.69 7.44
C LEU A 261 22.51 9.87 6.18
N TYR A 262 22.89 8.60 6.33
CA TYR A 262 23.07 7.69 5.21
C TYR A 262 21.75 7.48 4.44
N GLU A 263 20.63 7.25 5.14
CA GLU A 263 19.31 7.14 4.52
C GLU A 263 19.00 8.38 3.68
N LYS A 264 19.20 9.55 4.24
CA LYS A 264 18.95 10.80 3.52
C LYS A 264 19.81 10.93 2.25
N GLU A 265 21.09 10.64 2.33
CA GLU A 265 22.00 10.68 1.16
C GLU A 265 21.56 9.67 0.08
N GLN A 266 21.18 8.46 0.48
CA GLN A 266 20.73 7.43 -0.46
C GLN A 266 19.35 7.77 -1.04
N MET A 267 18.43 8.32 -0.26
CA MET A 267 17.13 8.79 -0.76
C MET A 267 17.31 9.86 -1.84
N GLU A 268 18.22 10.84 -1.64
CA GLU A 268 18.52 11.86 -2.65
C GLU A 268 18.99 11.24 -3.97
N LYS A 269 19.87 10.25 -3.88
CA LYS A 269 20.50 9.64 -5.04
C LYS A 269 19.60 8.65 -5.76
N GLU A 270 19.03 7.70 -5.02
CA GLU A 270 18.38 6.52 -5.60
C GLU A 270 16.87 6.71 -5.79
N VAL A 271 16.20 7.43 -4.88
CA VAL A 271 14.74 7.64 -4.93
C VAL A 271 14.43 8.94 -5.66
N TYR A 272 14.88 10.09 -5.12
CA TYR A 272 14.57 11.37 -5.73
C TYR A 272 15.24 11.56 -7.10
N GLY A 273 16.46 11.02 -7.30
CA GLY A 273 17.10 10.98 -8.61
C GLY A 273 16.35 10.14 -9.67
N SER A 274 15.47 9.27 -9.22
CA SER A 274 14.70 8.33 -10.06
C SER A 274 13.26 8.73 -10.32
N ILE A 275 12.82 9.92 -9.86
CA ILE A 275 11.48 10.49 -10.12
C ILE A 275 11.60 11.93 -10.65
N PRO A 276 10.55 12.48 -11.28
CA PRO A 276 10.51 13.88 -11.68
C PRO A 276 10.73 14.84 -10.50
N ILE A 277 11.48 15.94 -10.74
CA ILE A 277 11.83 16.90 -9.68
C ILE A 277 10.58 17.54 -9.05
N GLU A 278 9.51 17.68 -9.82
CA GLU A 278 8.24 18.24 -9.39
C GLU A 278 7.55 17.39 -8.31
N TRP A 279 7.92 16.10 -8.21
CA TRP A 279 7.36 15.18 -7.21
C TRP A 279 8.16 15.11 -5.92
N HIS A 280 9.38 15.69 -5.89
CA HIS A 280 10.30 15.56 -4.75
C HIS A 280 9.68 16.06 -3.45
N ASN A 281 9.05 17.23 -3.44
CA ASN A 281 8.45 17.79 -2.23
C ASN A 281 7.30 16.94 -1.69
N GLU A 282 6.48 16.40 -2.57
CA GLU A 282 5.39 15.50 -2.20
C GLU A 282 5.93 14.16 -1.67
N MET A 283 6.92 13.57 -2.35
CA MET A 283 7.54 12.33 -1.88
C MET A 283 8.23 12.52 -0.52
N ARG A 284 8.92 13.65 -0.31
CA ARG A 284 9.48 13.99 1.01
C ARG A 284 8.40 14.10 2.07
N MET A 285 7.24 14.67 1.74
CA MET A 285 6.11 14.71 2.67
C MET A 285 5.68 13.32 3.12
N PHE A 286 5.80 12.28 2.26
CA PHE A 286 5.41 10.92 2.60
C PHE A 286 6.50 10.12 3.32
N THR A 287 7.78 10.48 3.16
CA THR A 287 8.94 9.69 3.61
C THR A 287 9.79 10.38 4.67
N GLU A 288 9.59 11.70 4.89
CA GLU A 288 10.35 12.46 5.88
C GLU A 288 9.41 12.98 6.98
N ASN A 289 9.73 12.70 8.24
CA ASN A 289 8.91 13.06 9.40
C ASN A 289 7.43 12.64 9.24
N GLU A 290 7.21 11.48 8.66
CA GLU A 290 5.92 10.92 8.22
C GLU A 290 4.89 10.82 9.33
N PHE A 291 5.34 10.73 10.59
CA PHE A 291 4.48 10.65 11.77
C PHE A 291 4.16 12.02 12.41
N LEU A 292 4.64 13.12 11.85
CA LEU A 292 4.22 14.44 12.26
C LEU A 292 2.94 14.84 11.54
N SER A 293 1.93 15.28 12.27
CA SER A 293 0.74 15.89 11.69
C SER A 293 1.05 17.30 11.23
N ILE A 294 0.66 17.63 9.99
CA ILE A 294 0.97 18.92 9.35
C ILE A 294 -0.25 19.46 8.58
N ALA A 295 -0.30 20.78 8.46
CA ALA A 295 -1.24 21.49 7.58
C ALA A 295 -0.56 22.70 6.93
N VAL A 296 -1.04 23.13 5.77
CA VAL A 296 -0.61 24.38 5.13
C VAL A 296 -1.43 25.53 5.72
N VAL A 297 -0.74 26.45 6.40
CA VAL A 297 -1.33 27.63 7.03
C VAL A 297 -0.57 28.85 6.53
N ASN A 298 -1.24 29.80 5.91
CA ASN A 298 -0.60 30.99 5.30
C ASN A 298 0.59 30.60 4.38
N GLU A 299 0.37 29.63 3.49
CA GLU A 299 1.36 29.11 2.52
C GLU A 299 2.59 28.44 3.16
N LYS A 300 2.56 28.15 4.46
CA LYS A 300 3.65 27.46 5.17
C LYS A 300 3.18 26.15 5.73
N ILE A 301 4.01 25.13 5.59
CA ILE A 301 3.80 23.85 6.28
C ILE A 301 3.99 24.10 7.78
N THR A 302 2.95 23.81 8.54
CA THR A 302 2.92 24.03 9.99
C THR A 302 2.61 22.69 10.67
N GLN A 303 3.40 22.34 11.69
CA GLN A 303 3.12 21.18 12.53
C GLN A 303 1.92 21.49 13.43
N VAL A 304 1.00 20.55 13.50
CA VAL A 304 -0.23 20.59 14.29
C VAL A 304 -0.49 19.20 14.90
N ASP A 305 -1.51 19.04 15.69
CA ASP A 305 -2.01 17.73 16.12
C ASP A 305 -3.26 17.29 15.33
N SER A 306 -3.65 16.04 15.48
CA SER A 306 -4.80 15.44 14.80
C SER A 306 -6.13 16.14 15.14
N ASP A 307 -6.31 16.56 16.39
CA ASP A 307 -7.51 17.25 16.85
C ASP A 307 -7.60 18.64 16.21
N THR A 308 -6.49 19.37 16.16
CA THR A 308 -6.40 20.68 15.46
C THR A 308 -6.68 20.53 13.96
N ILE A 309 -6.18 19.45 13.30
CA ILE A 309 -6.56 19.19 11.91
C ILE A 309 -8.07 19.01 11.80
N SER A 310 -8.67 18.18 12.66
CA SER A 310 -10.10 17.88 12.61
C SER A 310 -10.97 19.12 12.84
N GLU A 311 -10.58 20.01 13.76
CA GLU A 311 -11.32 21.20 14.10
C GLU A 311 -11.15 22.37 13.12
N LYS A 312 -9.93 22.58 12.57
CA LYS A 312 -9.58 23.81 11.86
C LYS A 312 -9.09 23.61 10.44
N PHE A 313 -8.46 22.47 10.14
CA PHE A 313 -7.73 22.25 8.89
C PHE A 313 -8.21 21.05 8.09
N ASN A 314 -9.34 20.44 8.44
CA ASN A 314 -9.96 19.35 7.70
C ASN A 314 -10.61 19.86 6.40
N ASN A 315 -9.78 20.40 5.51
CA ASN A 315 -10.16 21.02 4.25
C ASN A 315 -8.99 20.88 3.25
N ASP A 316 -9.28 20.70 1.97
CA ASP A 316 -8.30 20.46 0.93
C ASP A 316 -7.32 21.64 0.70
N ILE A 317 -7.73 22.87 1.00
CA ILE A 317 -6.88 24.07 0.91
C ILE A 317 -5.67 23.96 1.85
N HIS A 318 -5.84 23.32 3.00
CA HIS A 318 -4.78 23.12 3.99
C HIS A 318 -3.89 21.93 3.71
N ASN A 319 -4.19 21.14 2.68
CA ASN A 319 -3.43 19.93 2.30
C ASN A 319 -2.94 19.12 3.51
N PRO A 320 -3.82 18.75 4.46
CA PRO A 320 -3.41 18.18 5.72
C PRO A 320 -2.89 16.74 5.56
N ARG A 321 -1.86 16.40 6.38
CA ARG A 321 -1.41 15.04 6.64
C ARG A 321 -1.49 14.78 8.14
N ASP A 322 -2.19 13.73 8.52
CA ASP A 322 -2.35 13.35 9.92
C ASP A 322 -1.37 12.24 10.30
N GLY A 323 -0.15 12.65 10.61
CA GLY A 323 0.93 11.72 10.96
C GLY A 323 0.65 10.92 12.25
N GLU A 324 -0.18 11.43 13.17
CA GLU A 324 -0.56 10.68 14.38
C GLU A 324 -1.46 9.48 14.04
N ILE A 325 -2.40 9.63 13.08
CA ILE A 325 -3.21 8.50 12.56
C ILE A 325 -2.31 7.51 11.82
N VAL A 326 -1.38 7.99 10.99
CA VAL A 326 -0.44 7.12 10.27
C VAL A 326 0.40 6.32 11.28
N LYS A 327 0.93 6.96 12.33
CA LYS A 327 1.71 6.27 13.38
C LYS A 327 0.87 5.26 14.16
N ALA A 328 -0.37 5.58 14.47
CA ALA A 328 -1.27 4.64 15.15
C ALA A 328 -1.61 3.44 14.24
N SER A 329 -1.72 3.66 12.92
CA SER A 329 -1.93 2.60 11.92
C SER A 329 -0.71 1.68 11.79
N ASP A 330 0.51 2.25 11.80
CA ASP A 330 1.78 1.51 11.81
C ASP A 330 1.91 0.63 13.06
N ASP A 331 1.72 1.20 14.24
CA ASP A 331 1.78 0.46 15.49
C ASP A 331 0.67 -0.62 15.58
N LEU A 332 -0.53 -0.34 15.06
CA LEU A 332 -1.60 -1.35 14.98
C LEU A 332 -1.23 -2.49 14.02
N ALA A 333 -0.66 -2.19 12.86
CA ALA A 333 -0.21 -3.22 11.93
C ALA A 333 0.85 -4.12 12.58
N ALA A 334 1.84 -3.53 13.28
CA ALA A 334 2.86 -4.29 14.02
C ALA A 334 2.25 -5.13 15.16
N LEU A 335 1.25 -4.60 15.87
CA LEU A 335 0.51 -5.32 16.92
C LEU A 335 -0.24 -6.54 16.35
N VAL A 336 -0.93 -6.37 15.23
CA VAL A 336 -1.65 -7.46 14.53
C VAL A 336 -0.68 -8.52 14.02
N GLU A 337 0.47 -8.12 13.47
CA GLU A 337 1.55 -9.05 13.07
C GLU A 337 2.01 -9.92 14.25
N ALA A 338 2.30 -9.30 15.39
CA ALA A 338 2.71 -10.00 16.60
C ALA A 338 1.59 -10.92 17.14
N TYR A 339 0.36 -10.42 17.20
CA TYR A 339 -0.82 -11.17 17.65
C TYR A 339 -1.05 -12.43 16.81
N VAL A 340 -1.01 -12.30 15.49
CA VAL A 340 -1.20 -13.44 14.56
C VAL A 340 -0.06 -14.44 14.69
N ALA A 341 1.20 -14.00 14.80
CA ALA A 341 2.34 -14.88 14.97
C ALA A 341 2.24 -15.69 16.28
N ILE A 342 1.89 -15.04 17.39
CA ILE A 342 1.66 -15.70 18.69
C ILE A 342 0.49 -16.69 18.59
N GLY A 343 -0.61 -16.30 17.95
CA GLY A 343 -1.77 -17.18 17.71
C GLY A 343 -1.42 -18.41 16.87
N ASN A 344 -0.43 -18.31 16.00
CA ASN A 344 0.12 -19.42 15.22
C ASN A 344 1.20 -20.24 15.99
N GLY A 345 1.38 -19.97 17.26
CA GLY A 345 2.25 -20.75 18.15
C GLY A 345 3.70 -20.28 18.23
N ILE A 346 4.02 -19.10 17.67
CA ILE A 346 5.37 -18.52 17.80
C ILE A 346 5.54 -17.99 19.22
N LYS A 347 6.54 -18.51 19.92
CA LYS A 347 6.91 -18.07 21.27
C LYS A 347 8.15 -17.19 21.18
N SER A 348 7.99 -15.90 21.41
CA SER A 348 9.08 -14.93 21.40
C SER A 348 8.83 -13.85 22.44
N LYS A 349 9.84 -13.62 23.28
CA LYS A 349 9.79 -12.53 24.26
C LYS A 349 9.66 -11.16 23.57
N ASP A 350 10.33 -10.98 22.45
CA ASP A 350 10.32 -9.71 21.73
C ASP A 350 8.92 -9.39 21.17
N LEU A 351 8.17 -10.41 20.72
CA LEU A 351 6.77 -10.23 20.27
C LEU A 351 5.86 -9.87 21.45
N ASP A 352 6.01 -10.55 22.60
CA ASP A 352 5.23 -10.28 23.81
C ASP A 352 5.55 -8.88 24.38
N ASP A 353 6.81 -8.49 24.38
CA ASP A 353 7.24 -7.17 24.86
C ASP A 353 6.77 -6.05 23.93
N SER A 354 6.86 -6.26 22.61
CA SER A 354 6.34 -5.31 21.60
C SER A 354 4.82 -5.13 21.75
N ARG A 355 4.07 -6.24 21.82
CA ARG A 355 2.61 -6.22 22.03
C ARG A 355 2.25 -5.44 23.29
N ARG A 356 2.92 -5.69 24.40
CA ARG A 356 2.71 -5.00 25.68
C ARG A 356 3.02 -3.52 25.60
N SER A 357 4.14 -3.18 24.98
CA SER A 357 4.60 -1.80 24.82
C SER A 357 3.62 -0.98 23.96
N ILE A 358 3.09 -1.56 22.87
CA ILE A 358 2.12 -0.88 21.99
C ILE A 358 0.81 -0.64 22.77
N LYS A 359 0.27 -1.66 23.43
CA LYS A 359 -0.96 -1.50 24.26
C LYS A 359 -0.78 -0.44 25.34
N GLU A 360 0.33 -0.43 26.06
CA GLU A 360 0.61 0.58 27.07
C GLU A 360 0.69 1.99 26.47
N LYS A 361 1.36 2.15 25.33
CA LYS A 361 1.47 3.43 24.61
C LYS A 361 0.11 4.03 24.25
N TYR A 362 -0.89 3.19 23.94
CA TYR A 362 -2.20 3.65 23.48
C TYR A 362 -3.33 3.51 24.50
N ARG A 363 -3.09 3.00 25.72
CA ARG A 363 -4.10 2.64 26.73
C ARG A 363 -5.27 3.63 26.86
N ASP A 364 -4.99 4.92 26.95
CA ASP A 364 -6.01 5.96 27.09
C ASP A 364 -6.00 6.96 25.92
N ARG A 365 -5.38 6.59 24.79
CA ARG A 365 -5.12 7.52 23.72
C ARG A 365 -6.27 7.60 22.73
N LYS A 366 -6.77 8.82 22.51
CA LYS A 366 -7.66 9.18 21.44
C LYS A 366 -6.90 10.04 20.44
N ILE A 367 -7.12 9.82 19.14
CA ILE A 367 -6.50 10.57 18.05
C ILE A 367 -7.60 10.88 17.04
N GLY A 368 -7.86 12.17 16.75
CA GLY A 368 -8.91 12.60 15.85
C GLY A 368 -10.29 12.10 16.23
N GLY A 369 -10.54 11.82 17.52
CA GLY A 369 -11.81 11.28 18.04
C GLY A 369 -11.86 9.74 18.10
N ILE A 370 -10.95 9.00 17.49
CA ILE A 370 -10.88 7.54 17.53
C ILE A 370 -10.21 7.08 18.82
N ASN A 371 -10.82 6.13 19.53
CA ASN A 371 -10.26 5.52 20.74
C ASN A 371 -9.31 4.38 20.34
N PHE A 372 -8.04 4.71 20.05
CA PHE A 372 -7.02 3.72 19.70
C PHE A 372 -6.70 2.78 20.84
N GLY A 373 -6.84 3.22 22.11
CA GLY A 373 -6.68 2.35 23.27
C GLY A 373 -7.64 1.16 23.21
N ALA A 374 -8.93 1.42 22.97
CA ALA A 374 -9.91 0.34 22.85
C ALA A 374 -9.60 -0.60 21.66
N ILE A 375 -9.17 -0.06 20.51
CA ILE A 375 -8.82 -0.87 19.34
C ILE A 375 -7.61 -1.77 19.64
N MET A 376 -6.56 -1.23 20.27
CA MET A 376 -5.34 -2.02 20.57
C MET A 376 -5.61 -3.12 21.60
N GLU A 377 -6.58 -2.97 22.49
CA GLU A 377 -6.92 -3.98 23.49
C GLU A 377 -7.56 -5.25 22.90
N GLU A 378 -8.14 -5.18 21.69
CA GLU A 378 -8.74 -6.33 21.00
C GLU A 378 -7.69 -7.37 20.55
N PHE A 379 -6.43 -7.01 20.48
CA PHE A 379 -5.31 -7.86 20.06
C PHE A 379 -4.39 -8.20 21.25
#